data_f8975131ce6ded55f610ad882a3dbf1c
#
_entry.id   f8975131ce6ded55f610ad882a3dbf1c
#
_cell.length_a   1.000
_cell.length_b   1.000
_cell.length_c   1.000
_cell.angle_alpha   90.00
_cell.angle_beta   90.00
_cell.angle_gamma   90.00
#
_symmetry.space_group_name_H-M   'P 1'
#
loop_
_entity.id
_entity.type
_entity.pdbx_description
1 polymer ?
#
loop_
_entity_poly.entity_id
_entity_poly.type
_entity_poly.pdbx_seq_one_letter_code
_entity_poly.pdbx_strand_id
1 'polypeptide(L)'
;VEDNSFGTHEFLNLCEMLECEPYISGNVGSGSVEEMAKWVEYMTAEQGSPMAKLRKENGREKPWKVKFFGVGNESWGCGGNMRPEYYSDLYRRYATYCRNYDGNRLFKIASGASDYDYNWTEVLMKNIGHQMHGVSLHYYTVMGWTGSKGSATQFTDEDHYWTMGKCLEIEPVIKKHIAIMDKYDPRKRIGLMVDEWGTWWDEEPGTIRGHLYQQN
;
A
#
# COMPACT_ATOMS: atom_id res chain seq x y z
N VAL A 1 7.57 9.85 -17.14
CA VAL A 1 6.46 10.74 -16.78
C VAL A 1 5.17 10.03 -17.17
N GLU A 2 4.28 9.85 -16.20
CA GLU A 2 2.95 9.28 -16.43
C GLU A 2 2.10 10.29 -17.23
N ASP A 3 1.32 9.80 -18.17
CA ASP A 3 0.40 10.65 -18.96
C ASP A 3 -0.97 10.82 -18.28
N ASN A 4 -1.18 10.13 -17.15
CA ASN A 4 -2.42 10.11 -16.38
C ASN A 4 -3.67 9.65 -17.18
N SER A 5 -3.46 8.84 -18.21
CA SER A 5 -4.55 8.27 -19.01
C SER A 5 -5.34 7.18 -18.29
N PHE A 6 -4.80 6.65 -17.19
CA PHE A 6 -5.44 5.66 -16.32
C PHE A 6 -5.46 6.16 -14.88
N GLY A 7 -6.52 6.86 -14.51
CA GLY A 7 -6.70 7.49 -13.21
C GLY A 7 -7.78 6.84 -12.36
N THR A 8 -8.38 7.64 -11.48
CA THR A 8 -9.39 7.18 -10.50
C THR A 8 -10.58 6.49 -11.15
N HIS A 9 -11.12 7.06 -12.22
CA HIS A 9 -12.28 6.51 -12.91
C HIS A 9 -11.97 5.18 -13.60
N GLU A 10 -10.88 5.15 -14.34
CA GLU A 10 -10.46 3.98 -15.11
C GLU A 10 -10.16 2.81 -14.17
N PHE A 11 -9.40 3.05 -13.09
CA PHE A 11 -9.05 2.02 -12.11
C PHE A 11 -10.27 1.49 -11.37
N LEU A 12 -11.11 2.35 -10.83
CA LEU A 12 -12.28 1.91 -10.05
C LEU A 12 -13.36 1.25 -10.94
N ASN A 13 -13.50 1.71 -12.20
CA ASN A 13 -14.37 1.05 -13.16
C ASN A 13 -13.83 -0.34 -13.56
N LEU A 14 -12.50 -0.49 -13.69
CA LEU A 14 -11.87 -1.78 -13.93
C LEU A 14 -12.15 -2.73 -12.75
N CYS A 15 -12.03 -2.26 -11.51
CA CYS A 15 -12.35 -3.06 -10.33
C CYS A 15 -13.84 -3.52 -10.34
N GLU A 16 -14.75 -2.64 -10.72
CA GLU A 16 -16.18 -3.01 -10.87
C GLU A 16 -16.38 -4.06 -11.97
N MET A 17 -15.72 -3.92 -13.12
CA MET A 17 -15.80 -4.88 -14.22
C MET A 17 -15.24 -6.26 -13.85
N LEU A 18 -14.21 -6.30 -13.03
CA LEU A 18 -13.57 -7.52 -12.54
C LEU A 18 -14.24 -8.09 -11.28
N GLU A 19 -15.25 -7.39 -10.75
CA GLU A 19 -15.93 -7.74 -9.50
C GLU A 19 -14.96 -7.92 -8.31
N CYS A 20 -13.90 -7.08 -8.26
CA CYS A 20 -12.92 -7.12 -7.19
C CYS A 20 -12.98 -5.87 -6.31
N GLU A 21 -12.56 -6.01 -5.06
CA GLU A 21 -12.47 -4.89 -4.10
C GLU A 21 -11.26 -4.02 -4.42
N PRO A 22 -11.43 -2.69 -4.60
CA PRO A 22 -10.29 -1.80 -4.77
C PRO A 22 -9.54 -1.57 -3.45
N TYR A 23 -8.21 -1.50 -3.55
CA TYR A 23 -7.34 -1.00 -2.50
C TYR A 23 -6.62 0.25 -3.00
N ILE A 24 -6.94 1.39 -2.39
CA ILE A 24 -6.44 2.72 -2.77
C ILE A 24 -5.46 3.20 -1.71
N SER A 25 -4.28 3.65 -2.12
CA SER A 25 -3.28 4.23 -1.22
C SER A 25 -3.17 5.73 -1.41
N GLY A 26 -3.40 6.48 -0.33
CA GLY A 26 -3.28 7.93 -0.32
C GLY A 26 -1.85 8.40 -0.06
N ASN A 27 -1.49 9.56 -0.60
CA ASN A 27 -0.15 10.14 -0.48
C ASN A 27 0.01 10.95 0.80
N VAL A 28 0.80 10.46 1.75
CA VAL A 28 1.17 11.20 2.98
C VAL A 28 2.56 11.86 2.89
N GLY A 29 3.34 11.52 1.86
CA GLY A 29 4.70 12.04 1.69
C GLY A 29 4.72 13.47 1.18
N SER A 30 4.07 13.72 0.07
CA SER A 30 4.03 15.04 -0.58
C SER A 30 2.62 15.62 -0.72
N GLY A 31 1.56 14.81 -0.57
CA GLY A 31 0.18 15.27 -0.59
C GLY A 31 -0.24 15.95 0.70
N SER A 32 -1.33 16.69 0.64
CA SER A 32 -1.93 17.33 1.81
C SER A 32 -3.07 16.48 2.40
N VAL A 33 -3.39 16.74 3.67
CA VAL A 33 -4.57 16.15 4.33
C VAL A 33 -5.85 16.48 3.58
N GLU A 34 -5.95 17.70 3.05
CA GLU A 34 -7.10 18.17 2.31
C GLU A 34 -7.28 17.41 0.99
N GLU A 35 -6.21 17.20 0.24
CA GLU A 35 -6.26 16.43 -1.02
C GLU A 35 -6.72 14.99 -0.77
N MET A 36 -6.15 14.31 0.23
CA MET A 36 -6.56 12.95 0.57
C MET A 36 -8.03 12.89 1.03
N ALA A 37 -8.45 13.82 1.88
CA ALA A 37 -9.85 13.88 2.34
C ALA A 37 -10.82 14.13 1.19
N LYS A 38 -10.50 15.06 0.27
CA LYS A 38 -11.29 15.33 -0.93
C LYS A 38 -11.32 14.15 -1.89
N TRP A 39 -10.23 13.41 -2.01
CA TRP A 39 -10.21 12.23 -2.87
C TRP A 39 -11.11 11.11 -2.32
N VAL A 40 -11.08 10.86 -1.00
CA VAL A 40 -12.02 9.93 -0.36
C VAL A 40 -13.46 10.36 -0.57
N GLU A 41 -13.78 11.65 -0.38
CA GLU A 41 -15.09 12.22 -0.62
C GLU A 41 -15.52 12.06 -2.10
N TYR A 42 -14.61 12.35 -3.03
CA TYR A 42 -14.83 12.18 -4.47
C TYR A 42 -15.24 10.75 -4.84
N MET A 43 -14.54 9.77 -4.29
CA MET A 43 -14.80 8.36 -4.60
C MET A 43 -16.08 7.84 -3.95
N THR A 44 -16.39 8.27 -2.72
CA THR A 44 -17.34 7.53 -1.86
C THR A 44 -18.58 8.31 -1.41
N ALA A 45 -18.62 9.64 -1.51
CA ALA A 45 -19.82 10.42 -1.14
C ALA A 45 -20.91 10.32 -2.22
N GLU A 46 -22.17 10.14 -1.80
CA GLU A 46 -23.30 10.00 -2.74
C GLU A 46 -23.66 11.34 -3.40
N GLN A 47 -24.33 12.20 -2.70
CA GLN A 47 -24.84 13.47 -3.25
C GLN A 47 -24.66 14.63 -2.28
N GLY A 48 -24.75 15.85 -2.81
CA GLY A 48 -24.78 17.06 -1.99
C GLY A 48 -23.40 17.58 -1.57
N SER A 49 -22.33 16.82 -1.75
CA SER A 49 -20.99 17.29 -1.43
C SER A 49 -20.30 17.91 -2.65
N PRO A 50 -19.34 18.86 -2.46
CA PRO A 50 -18.59 19.45 -3.56
C PRO A 50 -17.86 18.42 -4.42
N MET A 51 -17.28 17.38 -3.79
CA MET A 51 -16.52 16.37 -4.53
C MET A 51 -17.44 15.37 -5.24
N ALA A 52 -18.63 15.05 -4.71
CA ALA A 52 -19.63 14.28 -5.42
C ALA A 52 -20.14 15.03 -6.67
N LYS A 53 -20.28 16.36 -6.58
CA LYS A 53 -20.65 17.19 -7.71
C LYS A 53 -19.57 17.17 -8.78
N LEU A 54 -18.30 17.34 -8.40
CA LEU A 54 -17.15 17.25 -9.31
C LEU A 54 -17.08 15.87 -10.00
N ARG A 55 -17.29 14.78 -9.26
CA ARG A 55 -17.35 13.43 -9.85
C ARG A 55 -18.43 13.32 -10.92
N LYS A 56 -19.60 13.90 -10.68
CA LYS A 56 -20.71 13.93 -11.65
C LYS A 56 -20.34 14.76 -12.89
N GLU A 57 -19.73 15.92 -12.72
CA GLU A 57 -19.23 16.75 -13.81
C GLU A 57 -18.18 15.99 -14.65
N ASN A 58 -17.38 15.14 -14.02
CA ASN A 58 -16.41 14.26 -14.66
C ASN A 58 -17.04 12.96 -15.24
N GLY A 59 -18.38 12.87 -15.32
CA GLY A 59 -19.09 11.82 -16.04
C GLY A 59 -19.57 10.65 -15.18
N ARG A 60 -19.39 10.68 -13.85
CA ARG A 60 -19.91 9.62 -12.99
C ARG A 60 -20.80 10.14 -11.85
N GLU A 61 -22.05 9.76 -11.88
CA GLU A 61 -23.03 10.17 -10.87
C GLU A 61 -22.91 9.37 -9.58
N LYS A 62 -22.89 8.04 -9.66
CA LYS A 62 -22.83 7.15 -8.48
C LYS A 62 -21.44 7.02 -7.90
N PRO A 63 -21.29 7.00 -6.56
CA PRO A 63 -20.00 6.72 -5.93
C PRO A 63 -19.56 5.27 -6.21
N TRP A 64 -18.27 5.02 -6.02
CA TRP A 64 -17.75 3.66 -5.94
C TRP A 64 -17.81 3.17 -4.48
N LYS A 65 -17.77 1.86 -4.31
CA LYS A 65 -17.50 1.24 -3.02
C LYS A 65 -15.99 1.07 -2.86
N VAL A 66 -15.40 1.81 -1.93
CA VAL A 66 -13.99 1.69 -1.60
C VAL A 66 -13.90 1.26 -0.14
N LYS A 67 -13.55 -0.01 0.07
CA LYS A 67 -13.40 -0.58 1.40
C LYS A 67 -11.98 -0.38 1.93
N PHE A 68 -10.98 -0.79 1.17
CA PHE A 68 -9.59 -0.77 1.61
C PHE A 68 -8.91 0.53 1.21
N PHE A 69 -8.40 1.25 2.23
CA PHE A 69 -7.76 2.54 2.02
C PHE A 69 -6.45 2.63 2.82
N GLY A 70 -5.34 2.66 2.10
CA GLY A 70 -4.01 2.87 2.64
C GLY A 70 -3.75 4.35 2.93
N VAL A 71 -3.37 4.65 4.16
CA VAL A 71 -2.94 5.99 4.58
C VAL A 71 -1.41 6.06 4.46
N GLY A 72 -0.95 6.29 3.25
CA GLY A 72 0.46 6.25 2.87
C GLY A 72 0.87 4.92 2.23
N ASN A 73 2.06 4.92 1.65
CA ASN A 73 2.74 3.76 1.09
C ASN A 73 4.25 3.95 1.24
N GLU A 74 4.98 2.91 1.66
CA GLU A 74 6.44 2.93 1.84
C GLU A 74 6.97 4.20 2.52
N SER A 75 6.29 4.62 3.59
CA SER A 75 6.59 5.91 4.24
C SER A 75 7.99 5.98 4.87
N TRP A 76 8.62 4.84 5.11
CA TRP A 76 10.01 4.68 5.52
C TRP A 76 11.01 4.97 4.39
N GLY A 77 10.60 4.88 3.13
CA GLY A 77 11.41 5.03 1.92
C GLY A 77 10.85 6.09 0.98
N CYS A 78 10.52 5.69 -0.26
CA CYS A 78 10.05 6.61 -1.31
C CYS A 78 8.77 7.37 -0.94
N GLY A 79 7.95 6.85 -0.04
CA GLY A 79 6.75 7.49 0.48
C GLY A 79 6.99 8.59 1.53
N GLY A 80 8.24 9.03 1.74
CA GLY A 80 8.50 10.19 2.60
C GLY A 80 9.75 10.11 3.48
N ASN A 81 10.49 9.00 3.46
CA ASN A 81 11.73 8.79 4.23
C ASN A 81 11.57 9.14 5.72
N MET A 82 10.51 8.61 6.32
CA MET A 82 10.07 8.94 7.68
C MET A 82 10.59 7.94 8.70
N ARG A 83 10.68 8.38 9.95
CA ARG A 83 10.75 7.48 11.11
C ARG A 83 9.36 6.99 11.49
N PRO A 84 9.20 5.80 12.09
CA PRO A 84 7.89 5.23 12.39
C PRO A 84 7.07 6.08 13.36
N GLU A 85 7.73 6.81 14.30
CA GLU A 85 7.04 7.73 15.23
C GLU A 85 6.42 8.90 14.48
N TYR A 86 7.18 9.53 13.57
CA TYR A 86 6.69 10.65 12.76
C TYR A 86 5.57 10.21 11.82
N TYR A 87 5.72 9.04 11.17
CA TYR A 87 4.64 8.48 10.37
C TYR A 87 3.39 8.20 11.22
N SER A 88 3.55 7.69 12.44
CA SER A 88 2.42 7.46 13.34
C SER A 88 1.62 8.75 13.59
N ASP A 89 2.30 9.88 13.79
CA ASP A 89 1.65 11.18 13.99
C ASP A 89 0.95 11.67 12.71
N LEU A 90 1.57 11.50 11.56
CA LEU A 90 0.96 11.80 10.26
C LEU A 90 -0.26 10.90 10.01
N TYR A 91 -0.16 9.58 10.23
CA TYR A 91 -1.28 8.67 10.10
C TYR A 91 -2.49 9.14 10.91
N ARG A 92 -2.30 9.48 12.18
CA ARG A 92 -3.38 10.00 13.04
C ARG A 92 -4.06 11.20 12.41
N ARG A 93 -3.27 12.14 11.91
CA ARG A 93 -3.78 13.36 11.29
C ARG A 93 -4.55 13.06 9.99
N TYR A 94 -3.96 12.33 9.06
CA TYR A 94 -4.59 12.01 7.78
C TYR A 94 -5.83 11.11 7.94
N ALA A 95 -5.72 10.04 8.72
CA ALA A 95 -6.81 9.12 8.96
C ALA A 95 -8.03 9.77 9.62
N THR A 96 -7.83 10.83 10.42
CA THR A 96 -8.92 11.60 11.05
C THR A 96 -9.81 12.25 10.00
N TYR A 97 -9.25 12.74 8.92
CA TYR A 97 -9.99 13.43 7.86
C TYR A 97 -10.48 12.52 6.73
N CYS A 98 -9.99 11.30 6.64
CA CYS A 98 -10.56 10.27 5.77
C CYS A 98 -11.85 9.74 6.38
N ARG A 99 -12.96 10.39 6.08
CA ARG A 99 -14.29 10.11 6.67
C ARG A 99 -14.98 8.97 5.93
N ASN A 100 -15.93 8.34 6.62
CA ASN A 100 -16.89 7.44 6.00
C ASN A 100 -18.06 8.28 5.45
N TYR A 101 -18.44 8.03 4.21
CA TYR A 101 -19.56 8.71 3.56
C TYR A 101 -20.66 7.72 3.21
N ASP A 102 -21.91 8.09 3.43
CA ASP A 102 -23.12 7.43 2.91
C ASP A 102 -23.12 5.89 3.03
N GLY A 103 -22.67 5.37 4.17
CA GLY A 103 -22.61 3.93 4.43
C GLY A 103 -21.34 3.25 3.91
N ASN A 104 -20.50 3.93 3.13
CA ASN A 104 -19.17 3.42 2.78
C ASN A 104 -18.22 3.52 3.99
N ARG A 105 -17.79 2.38 4.50
CA ARG A 105 -16.86 2.30 5.65
C ARG A 105 -15.48 1.93 5.17
N LEU A 106 -14.52 2.81 5.43
CA LEU A 106 -13.12 2.59 5.12
C LEU A 106 -12.48 1.63 6.13
N PHE A 107 -11.85 0.60 5.63
CA PHE A 107 -10.87 -0.20 6.34
C PHE A 107 -9.51 0.48 6.15
N LYS A 108 -9.09 1.29 7.13
CA LYS A 108 -7.89 2.12 7.03
C LYS A 108 -6.66 1.32 7.36
N ILE A 109 -5.71 1.30 6.44
CA ILE A 109 -4.48 0.53 6.52
C ILE A 109 -3.32 1.49 6.69
N ALA A 110 -2.49 1.27 7.71
CA ALA A 110 -1.27 2.04 7.89
C ALA A 110 -0.16 1.51 6.97
N SER A 111 0.66 2.42 6.43
CA SER A 111 1.89 2.08 5.72
C SER A 111 2.84 1.34 6.66
N GLY A 112 2.98 0.05 6.45
CA GLY A 112 3.72 -0.85 7.31
C GLY A 112 5.17 -1.03 6.91
N ALA A 113 5.77 -2.07 7.44
CA ALA A 113 7.19 -2.36 7.33
C ALA A 113 7.59 -2.94 5.97
N SER A 114 8.88 -2.84 5.65
CA SER A 114 9.54 -3.68 4.64
C SER A 114 10.31 -4.79 5.33
N ASP A 115 10.19 -6.00 4.78
CA ASP A 115 10.97 -7.17 5.17
C ASP A 115 11.04 -7.40 6.69
N TYR A 116 12.22 -7.24 7.24
CA TYR A 116 12.59 -7.55 8.63
C TYR A 116 12.52 -6.32 9.56
N ASP A 117 11.96 -5.18 9.12
CA ASP A 117 11.83 -4.01 10.00
C ASP A 117 10.71 -4.18 11.03
N TYR A 118 10.96 -5.06 11.98
CA TYR A 118 10.05 -5.36 13.08
C TYR A 118 9.83 -4.17 14.01
N ASN A 119 10.82 -3.25 14.11
CA ASN A 119 10.69 -2.03 14.89
C ASN A 119 9.59 -1.12 14.33
N TRP A 120 9.51 -0.99 13.00
CA TRP A 120 8.45 -0.22 12.37
C TRP A 120 7.06 -0.73 12.79
N THR A 121 6.81 -2.01 12.67
CA THR A 121 5.55 -2.63 13.09
C THR A 121 5.27 -2.43 14.58
N GLU A 122 6.28 -2.64 15.45
CA GLU A 122 6.09 -2.47 16.90
C GLU A 122 5.72 -1.04 17.27
N VAL A 123 6.39 -0.03 16.69
CA VAL A 123 6.11 1.39 16.94
C VAL A 123 4.70 1.76 16.47
N LEU A 124 4.29 1.30 15.28
CA LEU A 124 2.94 1.57 14.78
C LEU A 124 1.88 0.94 15.68
N MET A 125 2.04 -0.33 16.03
CA MET A 125 1.10 -1.02 16.91
C MET A 125 0.95 -0.33 18.26
N LYS A 126 2.05 0.14 18.83
CA LYS A 126 2.06 0.87 20.10
C LYS A 126 1.37 2.24 20.00
N ASN A 127 1.66 2.99 18.93
CA ASN A 127 1.25 4.40 18.83
C ASN A 127 -0.14 4.57 18.24
N ILE A 128 -0.50 3.78 17.23
CA ILE A 128 -1.71 3.93 16.42
C ILE A 128 -2.55 2.65 16.26
N GLY A 129 -2.19 1.54 16.89
CA GLY A 129 -2.91 0.27 16.76
C GLY A 129 -4.41 0.38 17.06
N HIS A 130 -4.80 1.28 17.98
CA HIS A 130 -6.22 1.53 18.31
C HIS A 130 -6.99 2.36 17.27
N GLN A 131 -6.30 2.91 16.26
CA GLN A 131 -6.88 3.80 15.23
C GLN A 131 -6.84 3.20 13.83
N MET A 132 -6.07 2.14 13.60
CA MET A 132 -5.99 1.46 12.31
C MET A 132 -6.75 0.14 12.30
N HIS A 133 -7.16 -0.28 11.10
CA HIS A 133 -7.81 -1.56 10.88
C HIS A 133 -6.85 -2.60 10.30
N GLY A 134 -5.80 -2.14 9.66
CA GLY A 134 -4.74 -2.97 9.10
C GLY A 134 -3.40 -2.25 9.08
N VAL A 135 -2.34 -3.02 8.89
CA VAL A 135 -0.98 -2.54 8.64
C VAL A 135 -0.40 -3.31 7.46
N SER A 136 0.25 -2.62 6.53
CA SER A 136 0.83 -3.26 5.36
C SER A 136 2.17 -3.94 5.67
N LEU A 137 2.58 -4.86 4.79
CA LEU A 137 3.89 -5.50 4.81
C LEU A 137 4.35 -5.70 3.37
N HIS A 138 5.54 -5.25 3.06
CA HIS A 138 6.21 -5.47 1.79
C HIS A 138 7.33 -6.50 1.96
N TYR A 139 7.49 -7.39 0.99
CA TYR A 139 8.57 -8.36 0.94
C TYR A 139 9.00 -8.61 -0.50
N TYR A 140 10.18 -8.10 -0.86
CA TYR A 140 10.76 -8.37 -2.18
C TYR A 140 11.88 -9.40 -2.08
N THR A 141 11.83 -10.38 -2.98
CA THR A 141 12.88 -11.37 -3.16
C THR A 141 13.91 -10.81 -4.12
N VAL A 142 15.02 -10.32 -3.60
CA VAL A 142 16.15 -9.76 -4.36
C VAL A 142 17.45 -10.38 -3.91
N MET A 143 18.39 -10.56 -4.82
CA MET A 143 19.74 -11.05 -4.49
C MET A 143 20.53 -10.02 -3.65
N GLY A 144 20.26 -8.73 -3.86
CA GLY A 144 20.84 -7.64 -3.08
C GLY A 144 20.17 -6.31 -3.41
N TRP A 145 20.11 -5.42 -2.44
CA TRP A 145 19.57 -4.06 -2.62
C TRP A 145 20.62 -3.07 -3.13
N THR A 146 21.90 -3.42 -2.97
CA THR A 146 23.03 -2.64 -3.43
C THR A 146 23.81 -3.44 -4.49
N GLY A 147 24.10 -2.83 -5.64
CA GLY A 147 24.73 -3.50 -6.76
C GLY A 147 23.73 -4.20 -7.67
N SER A 148 24.14 -5.30 -8.28
CA SER A 148 23.29 -6.09 -9.19
C SER A 148 22.25 -6.88 -8.43
N LYS A 149 21.03 -6.86 -8.95
CA LYS A 149 19.94 -7.74 -8.50
C LYS A 149 19.87 -9.06 -9.25
N GLY A 150 20.74 -9.23 -10.26
CA GLY A 150 20.76 -10.38 -11.15
C GLY A 150 19.88 -10.20 -12.38
N SER A 151 20.07 -11.08 -13.36
CA SER A 151 19.32 -11.11 -14.61
C SER A 151 18.07 -11.97 -14.48
N ALA A 152 16.95 -11.50 -15.03
CA ALA A 152 15.72 -12.28 -15.09
C ALA A 152 15.76 -13.38 -16.18
N THR A 153 16.66 -13.29 -17.15
CA THR A 153 16.71 -14.19 -18.32
C THR A 153 18.00 -14.99 -18.43
N GLN A 154 19.10 -14.53 -17.78
CA GLN A 154 20.42 -15.17 -17.81
C GLN A 154 20.88 -15.48 -16.39
N PHE A 155 20.39 -16.57 -15.86
CA PHE A 155 20.67 -17.03 -14.50
C PHE A 155 21.12 -18.49 -14.49
N THR A 156 21.84 -18.86 -13.46
CA THR A 156 22.28 -20.25 -13.22
C THR A 156 21.23 -21.02 -12.40
N ASP A 157 21.35 -22.35 -12.36
CA ASP A 157 20.54 -23.18 -11.45
C ASP A 157 20.73 -22.74 -9.98
N GLU A 158 21.92 -22.32 -9.60
CA GLU A 158 22.20 -21.82 -8.24
C GLU A 158 21.42 -20.55 -7.93
N ASP A 159 21.38 -19.58 -8.86
CA ASP A 159 20.58 -18.35 -8.73
C ASP A 159 19.09 -18.67 -8.61
N HIS A 160 18.59 -19.63 -9.40
CA HIS A 160 17.21 -20.05 -9.33
C HIS A 160 16.86 -20.66 -7.96
N TYR A 161 17.63 -21.64 -7.51
CA TYR A 161 17.38 -22.27 -6.21
C TYR A 161 17.56 -21.33 -5.04
N TRP A 162 18.53 -20.39 -5.13
CA TRP A 162 18.67 -19.33 -4.13
C TRP A 162 17.41 -18.47 -4.06
N THR A 163 16.91 -18.03 -5.22
CA THR A 163 15.68 -17.22 -5.30
C THR A 163 14.49 -17.95 -4.72
N MET A 164 14.29 -19.23 -5.07
CA MET A 164 13.22 -20.05 -4.52
C MET A 164 13.32 -20.22 -3.00
N GLY A 165 14.55 -20.45 -2.49
CA GLY A 165 14.80 -20.50 -1.05
C GLY A 165 14.50 -19.18 -0.36
N LYS A 166 14.89 -18.06 -0.98
CA LYS A 166 14.63 -16.72 -0.45
C LYS A 166 13.14 -16.35 -0.42
N CYS A 167 12.36 -16.81 -1.40
CA CYS A 167 10.91 -16.62 -1.38
C CYS A 167 10.24 -17.25 -0.16
N LEU A 168 10.74 -18.38 0.35
CA LEU A 168 10.19 -19.07 1.49
C LEU A 168 10.38 -18.30 2.81
N GLU A 169 11.31 -17.33 2.85
CA GLU A 169 11.52 -16.50 4.04
C GLU A 169 10.35 -15.57 4.36
N ILE A 170 9.43 -15.35 3.43
CA ILE A 170 8.22 -14.54 3.68
C ILE A 170 7.38 -15.11 4.82
N GLU A 171 7.31 -16.44 4.96
CA GLU A 171 6.51 -17.08 6.02
C GLU A 171 7.03 -16.74 7.43
N PRO A 172 8.32 -16.95 7.78
CA PRO A 172 8.84 -16.52 9.09
C PRO A 172 8.78 -15.01 9.30
N VAL A 173 8.92 -14.18 8.25
CA VAL A 173 8.75 -12.72 8.34
C VAL A 173 7.31 -12.38 8.78
N ILE A 174 6.31 -12.91 8.08
CA ILE A 174 4.89 -12.73 8.43
C ILE A 174 4.62 -13.17 9.87
N LYS A 175 5.07 -14.38 10.24
CA LYS A 175 4.87 -14.91 11.61
C LYS A 175 5.42 -13.98 12.68
N LYS A 176 6.58 -13.39 12.43
CA LYS A 176 7.22 -12.49 13.40
C LYS A 176 6.51 -11.14 13.51
N HIS A 177 6.05 -10.56 12.39
CA HIS A 177 5.20 -9.37 12.43
C HIS A 177 3.89 -9.64 13.17
N ILE A 178 3.22 -10.75 12.88
CA ILE A 178 1.99 -11.15 13.59
C ILE A 178 2.25 -11.32 15.10
N ALA A 179 3.36 -11.95 15.50
CA ALA A 179 3.71 -12.11 16.91
C ALA A 179 3.90 -10.76 17.63
N ILE A 180 4.41 -9.74 16.93
CA ILE A 180 4.48 -8.38 17.46
C ILE A 180 3.08 -7.78 17.57
N MET A 181 2.27 -7.90 16.51
CA MET A 181 0.90 -7.39 16.50
C MET A 181 0.06 -7.99 17.64
N ASP A 182 0.17 -9.28 17.89
CA ASP A 182 -0.57 -10.01 18.93
C ASP A 182 -0.29 -9.47 20.36
N LYS A 183 0.88 -8.86 20.60
CA LYS A 183 1.18 -8.23 21.91
C LYS A 183 0.30 -7.00 22.18
N TYR A 184 -0.05 -6.25 21.14
CA TYR A 184 -0.80 -4.99 21.23
C TYR A 184 -2.28 -5.16 20.86
N ASP A 185 -2.60 -6.16 20.06
CA ASP A 185 -3.98 -6.52 19.68
C ASP A 185 -4.26 -8.02 19.91
N PRO A 186 -4.40 -8.45 21.18
CA PRO A 186 -4.65 -9.86 21.50
C PRO A 186 -6.02 -10.36 20.97
N ARG A 187 -6.90 -9.44 20.54
CA ARG A 187 -8.18 -9.78 19.91
C ARG A 187 -8.08 -9.95 18.41
N LYS A 188 -6.91 -9.75 17.82
CA LYS A 188 -6.63 -9.92 16.38
C LYS A 188 -7.61 -9.16 15.46
N ARG A 189 -7.91 -7.92 15.82
CA ARG A 189 -8.80 -7.06 15.05
C ARG A 189 -8.09 -6.31 13.92
N ILE A 190 -6.76 -6.16 14.04
CA ILE A 190 -5.92 -5.48 13.06
C ILE A 190 -5.38 -6.52 12.10
N GLY A 191 -5.67 -6.35 10.81
CA GLY A 191 -5.17 -7.24 9.75
C GLY A 191 -3.73 -6.91 9.36
N LEU A 192 -2.95 -7.94 9.00
CA LEU A 192 -1.71 -7.76 8.27
C LEU A 192 -1.99 -7.89 6.78
N MET A 193 -1.66 -6.85 6.02
CA MET A 193 -1.89 -6.77 4.57
C MET A 193 -0.54 -6.92 3.85
N VAL A 194 -0.28 -8.10 3.31
CA VAL A 194 0.89 -8.28 2.43
C VAL A 194 0.47 -7.76 1.07
N ASP A 195 0.75 -6.50 0.78
CA ASP A 195 0.24 -5.75 -0.37
C ASP A 195 1.29 -5.45 -1.43
N GLU A 196 2.57 -5.70 -1.12
CA GLU A 196 3.64 -5.73 -2.12
C GLU A 196 4.58 -6.93 -1.89
N TRP A 197 4.82 -7.72 -2.94
CA TRP A 197 5.77 -8.83 -2.92
C TRP A 197 6.19 -9.18 -4.35
N GLY A 198 7.24 -9.97 -4.47
CA GLY A 198 7.70 -10.50 -5.74
C GLY A 198 9.21 -10.46 -5.89
N THR A 199 9.68 -10.81 -7.08
CA THR A 199 11.07 -10.67 -7.48
C THR A 199 11.32 -9.27 -8.07
N TRP A 200 12.58 -8.85 -8.04
CA TRP A 200 13.02 -7.61 -8.68
C TRP A 200 14.41 -7.82 -9.25
N TRP A 201 14.52 -7.68 -10.56
CA TRP A 201 15.74 -7.93 -11.33
C TRP A 201 16.33 -6.66 -11.90
N ASP A 202 17.58 -6.74 -12.35
CA ASP A 202 18.22 -5.65 -13.09
C ASP A 202 17.52 -5.42 -14.43
N GLU A 203 17.61 -4.18 -14.91
CA GLU A 203 17.13 -3.82 -16.24
C GLU A 203 17.92 -4.56 -17.31
N GLU A 204 17.24 -5.00 -18.37
CA GLU A 204 17.85 -5.69 -19.51
C GLU A 204 17.59 -4.96 -20.82
N PRO A 205 18.34 -5.27 -21.90
CA PRO A 205 18.10 -4.70 -23.21
C PRO A 205 16.65 -4.93 -23.65
N GLY A 206 15.93 -3.83 -23.97
CA GLY A 206 14.52 -3.89 -24.35
C GLY A 206 13.53 -3.65 -23.22
N THR A 207 13.97 -3.58 -21.96
CA THR A 207 13.13 -3.15 -20.84
C THR A 207 13.09 -1.63 -20.71
N ILE A 208 12.06 -1.11 -20.04
CA ILE A 208 11.93 0.33 -19.78
C ILE A 208 12.79 0.67 -18.56
N ARG A 209 13.77 1.56 -18.76
CA ARG A 209 14.67 1.98 -17.70
C ARG A 209 13.93 2.60 -16.51
N GLY A 210 14.30 2.20 -15.31
CA GLY A 210 13.73 2.72 -14.05
C GLY A 210 12.40 2.07 -13.67
N HIS A 211 11.90 1.11 -14.42
CA HIS A 211 10.76 0.31 -14.03
C HIS A 211 11.21 -0.99 -13.32
N LEU A 212 10.38 -1.42 -12.37
CA LEU A 212 10.54 -2.71 -11.72
C LEU A 212 10.42 -3.81 -12.77
N TYR A 213 11.47 -4.62 -12.92
CA TYR A 213 11.51 -5.73 -13.84
C TYR A 213 11.40 -7.05 -13.08
N GLN A 214 10.34 -7.76 -13.36
CA GLN A 214 10.06 -9.05 -12.75
C GLN A 214 10.09 -10.15 -13.81
N GLN A 215 10.61 -11.31 -13.45
CA GLN A 215 10.53 -12.50 -14.29
C GLN A 215 9.09 -13.02 -14.31
N ASN A 216 8.61 -13.38 -15.48
CA ASN A 216 7.34 -14.09 -15.66
C ASN A 216 7.52 -15.59 -15.53
#